data_093b843e432558c20e6516f7aa9f8b51
#
_entry.id   093b843e432558c20e6516f7aa9f8b51
#
_cell.length_a   1.000
_cell.length_b   1.000
_cell.length_c   1.000
_cell.angle_alpha   90.00
_cell.angle_beta   90.00
_cell.angle_gamma   90.00
#
_symmetry.space_group_name_H-M   'P 1'
#
loop_
_entity.id
_entity.type
_entity.pdbx_description
1 polymer ?
#
loop_
_entity_poly.entity_id
_entity_poly.type
_entity_poly.pdbx_seq_one_letter_code
_entity_poly.pdbx_strand_id
1 'polypeptide(L)'
;MPTHQTVERFVKLVEAGKGLEALDLFYAGNASMQENQATPRVGKAALRAGEAAAQAAVSDMTARCVCPILIEGDVVVIRWIFDYVDGQGRAVHFEELAYQRWAGDHILEEQFFYDPGQFKARA
;
A
#
# COMPACT_ATOMS: atom_id res chain seq x y z
N MET A 1 -12.65 10.90 10.75
CA MET A 1 -11.21 10.83 11.07
C MET A 1 -10.88 9.44 11.60
N PRO A 2 -9.87 8.77 11.06
CA PRO A 2 -9.48 7.48 11.62
C PRO A 2 -8.82 7.67 12.97
N THR A 3 -9.04 6.72 13.88
CA THR A 3 -8.27 6.69 15.12
C THR A 3 -6.89 6.10 14.85
N HIS A 4 -5.93 6.41 15.71
CA HIS A 4 -4.60 5.81 15.65
C HIS A 4 -4.68 4.27 15.70
N GLN A 5 -5.57 3.76 16.56
CA GLN A 5 -5.79 2.32 16.71
C GLN A 5 -6.32 1.67 15.43
N THR A 6 -7.25 2.31 14.73
CA THR A 6 -7.78 1.81 13.45
C THR A 6 -6.67 1.75 12.40
N VAL A 7 -5.85 2.80 12.30
CA VAL A 7 -4.72 2.82 11.36
C VAL A 7 -3.71 1.72 11.68
N GLU A 8 -3.40 1.51 12.97
CA GLU A 8 -2.50 0.43 13.39
C GLU A 8 -3.03 -0.95 13.01
N ARG A 9 -4.32 -1.17 13.12
CA ARG A 9 -4.94 -2.44 12.70
C ARG A 9 -4.76 -2.69 11.20
N PHE A 10 -4.95 -1.65 10.40
CA PHE A 10 -4.68 -1.71 8.95
C PHE A 10 -3.21 -2.05 8.69
N VAL A 11 -2.30 -1.33 9.32
CA VAL A 11 -0.85 -1.53 9.15
C VAL A 11 -0.45 -2.97 9.50
N LYS A 12 -0.95 -3.50 10.61
CA LYS A 12 -0.62 -4.87 11.04
C LYS A 12 -1.08 -5.93 10.05
N LEU A 13 -2.22 -5.74 9.40
CA LEU A 13 -2.67 -6.67 8.36
C LEU A 13 -1.72 -6.67 7.17
N VAL A 14 -1.30 -5.50 6.72
CA VAL A 14 -0.34 -5.39 5.61
C VAL A 14 0.99 -6.04 5.99
N GLU A 15 1.50 -5.76 7.19
CA GLU A 15 2.75 -6.34 7.68
C GLU A 15 2.67 -7.87 7.84
N ALA A 16 1.49 -8.40 8.10
CA ALA A 16 1.26 -9.84 8.21
C ALA A 16 1.12 -10.54 6.84
N GLY A 17 1.28 -9.81 5.73
CA GLY A 17 1.11 -10.38 4.39
C GLY A 17 -0.35 -10.54 3.97
N LYS A 18 -1.26 -9.86 4.65
CA LYS A 18 -2.71 -9.94 4.40
C LYS A 18 -3.23 -8.69 3.68
N GLY A 19 -2.54 -8.29 2.61
CA GLY A 19 -2.87 -7.09 1.86
C GLY A 19 -4.27 -7.11 1.24
N LEU A 20 -4.72 -8.27 0.73
CA LEU A 20 -6.08 -8.38 0.19
C LEU A 20 -7.14 -8.25 1.28
N GLU A 21 -6.91 -8.83 2.45
CA GLU A 21 -7.82 -8.69 3.59
C GLU A 21 -7.86 -7.25 4.08
N ALA A 22 -6.71 -6.58 4.14
CA ALA A 22 -6.63 -5.17 4.50
C ALA A 22 -7.43 -4.31 3.50
N LEU A 23 -7.34 -4.62 2.23
CA LEU A 23 -8.08 -3.91 1.18
C LEU A 23 -9.59 -4.13 1.36
N ASP A 24 -10.01 -5.35 1.59
CA ASP A 24 -11.43 -5.68 1.76
C ASP A 24 -12.04 -4.98 2.99
N LEU A 25 -11.29 -4.88 4.08
CA LEU A 25 -11.78 -4.33 5.35
C LEU A 25 -11.70 -2.80 5.43
N PHE A 26 -10.67 -2.20 4.86
CA PHE A 26 -10.34 -0.80 5.13
C PHE A 26 -10.52 0.16 3.95
N TYR A 27 -10.71 -0.32 2.73
CA TYR A 27 -10.90 0.58 1.59
C TYR A 27 -12.38 0.77 1.30
N ALA A 28 -12.77 2.01 1.01
CA ALA A 28 -14.14 2.31 0.58
C ALA A 28 -14.44 1.67 -0.78
N GLY A 29 -15.71 1.40 -1.04
CA GLY A 29 -16.12 0.76 -2.31
C GLY A 29 -15.72 1.57 -3.56
N ASN A 30 -15.68 2.90 -3.45
CA ASN A 30 -15.25 3.83 -4.51
C ASN A 30 -13.85 4.35 -4.32
N ALA A 31 -13.01 3.66 -3.53
CA ALA A 31 -11.65 4.08 -3.24
C ALA A 31 -10.79 4.15 -4.50
N SER A 32 -9.77 5.00 -4.46
CA SER A 32 -8.78 5.12 -5.54
C SER A 32 -7.37 4.88 -5.03
N MET A 33 -6.52 4.34 -5.92
CA MET A 33 -5.08 4.24 -5.73
C MET A 33 -4.37 4.87 -6.92
N GLN A 34 -3.34 5.66 -6.64
CA GLN A 34 -2.54 6.32 -7.65
C GLN A 34 -1.06 6.05 -7.40
N GLU A 35 -0.35 5.63 -8.46
CA GLU A 35 1.11 5.44 -8.43
C GLU A 35 1.78 6.70 -8.92
N ASN A 36 2.49 7.43 -8.07
CA ASN A 36 3.07 8.73 -8.38
C ASN A 36 2.01 9.64 -9.03
N GLN A 37 2.24 10.15 -10.23
CA GLN A 37 1.32 11.01 -10.97
C GLN A 37 0.60 10.28 -12.12
N ALA A 38 0.60 8.95 -12.10
CA ALA A 38 -0.13 8.16 -13.08
C ALA A 38 -1.65 8.29 -12.90
N THR A 39 -2.42 7.82 -13.87
CA THR A 39 -3.88 7.80 -13.77
C THR A 39 -4.32 6.90 -12.61
N PRO A 40 -5.15 7.39 -11.68
CA PRO A 40 -5.63 6.56 -10.58
C PRO A 40 -6.47 5.38 -11.05
N ARG A 41 -6.34 4.26 -10.35
CA ARG A 41 -7.30 3.15 -10.44
C ARG A 41 -8.43 3.45 -9.47
N VAL A 42 -9.66 3.25 -9.89
CA VAL A 42 -10.85 3.60 -9.10
C VAL A 42 -11.75 2.40 -8.93
N GLY A 43 -12.25 2.24 -7.72
CA GLY A 43 -13.19 1.18 -7.36
C GLY A 43 -12.51 -0.03 -6.76
N LYS A 44 -13.11 -0.55 -5.70
CA LYS A 44 -12.54 -1.63 -4.89
C LYS A 44 -12.23 -2.89 -5.71
N ALA A 45 -13.08 -3.22 -6.68
CA ALA A 45 -12.87 -4.38 -7.55
C ALA A 45 -11.58 -4.25 -8.37
N ALA A 46 -11.34 -3.05 -8.94
CA ALA A 46 -10.12 -2.78 -9.71
C ALA A 46 -8.89 -2.80 -8.81
N LEU A 47 -8.99 -2.22 -7.61
CA LEU A 47 -7.89 -2.20 -6.63
C LEU A 47 -7.56 -3.62 -6.20
N ARG A 48 -8.57 -4.44 -5.95
CA ARG A 48 -8.39 -5.83 -5.52
C ARG A 48 -7.72 -6.67 -6.61
N ALA A 49 -8.13 -6.50 -7.86
CA ALA A 49 -7.52 -7.18 -9.00
C ALA A 49 -6.04 -6.81 -9.15
N GLY A 50 -5.72 -5.51 -9.00
CA GLY A 50 -4.36 -5.02 -9.06
C GLY A 50 -3.47 -5.58 -7.95
N GLU A 51 -3.98 -5.63 -6.71
CA GLU A 51 -3.26 -6.19 -5.57
C GLU A 51 -3.02 -7.69 -5.73
N ALA A 52 -4.03 -8.44 -6.18
CA ALA A 52 -3.90 -9.87 -6.43
C ALA A 52 -2.85 -10.14 -7.51
N ALA A 53 -2.84 -9.37 -8.59
CA ALA A 53 -1.85 -9.49 -9.66
C ALA A 53 -0.43 -9.17 -9.15
N ALA A 54 -0.29 -8.11 -8.35
CA ALA A 54 1.00 -7.74 -7.78
C ALA A 54 1.54 -8.83 -6.86
N GLN A 55 0.70 -9.42 -6.01
CA GLN A 55 1.10 -10.53 -5.12
C GLN A 55 1.50 -11.77 -5.91
N ALA A 56 0.79 -12.08 -7.00
CA ALA A 56 1.09 -13.24 -7.84
C ALA A 56 2.42 -13.09 -8.61
N ALA A 57 2.86 -11.85 -8.86
CA ALA A 57 4.06 -11.56 -9.63
C ALA A 57 5.35 -11.68 -8.82
N VAL A 58 5.27 -11.79 -7.49
CA VAL A 58 6.43 -11.78 -6.59
C VAL A 58 6.36 -12.94 -5.61
N SER A 59 7.49 -13.23 -4.95
CA SER A 59 7.57 -14.23 -3.88
C SER A 59 8.37 -13.67 -2.72
N ASP A 60 8.25 -14.31 -1.55
CA ASP A 60 9.00 -13.98 -0.33
C ASP A 60 8.84 -12.52 0.07
N MET A 61 7.63 -11.97 -0.09
CA MET A 61 7.34 -10.58 0.24
C MET A 61 7.29 -10.38 1.75
N THR A 62 8.03 -9.39 2.24
CA THR A 62 7.87 -8.84 3.58
C THR A 62 7.49 -7.37 3.47
N ALA A 63 6.61 -6.92 4.36
CA ALA A 63 6.19 -5.52 4.45
C ALA A 63 6.49 -5.00 5.84
N ARG A 64 7.04 -3.80 5.92
CA ARG A 64 7.36 -3.16 7.21
C ARG A 64 6.99 -1.69 7.16
N CYS A 65 6.22 -1.25 8.15
CA CYS A 65 5.96 0.17 8.38
C CYS A 65 7.10 0.77 9.17
N VAL A 66 7.65 1.87 8.70
CA VAL A 66 8.66 2.64 9.40
C VAL A 66 7.98 3.75 10.18
N CYS A 67 8.04 3.69 11.51
CA CYS A 67 7.45 4.71 12.39
C CYS A 67 8.22 6.05 12.28
N PRO A 68 7.53 7.17 12.53
CA PRO A 68 6.14 7.28 12.97
C PRO A 68 5.15 7.22 11.84
N ILE A 69 3.92 6.80 12.15
CA ILE A 69 2.76 7.00 11.28
C ILE A 69 2.25 8.41 11.54
N LEU A 70 2.09 9.21 10.48
CA LEU A 70 1.63 10.59 10.61
C LEU A 70 0.13 10.65 10.35
N ILE A 71 -0.61 11.17 11.32
CA ILE A 71 -2.06 11.31 11.22
C ILE A 71 -2.41 12.76 11.56
N GLU A 72 -3.07 13.42 10.60
CA GLU A 72 -3.62 14.75 10.83
C GLU A 72 -5.01 14.82 10.20
N GLY A 73 -6.05 14.89 11.03
CA GLY A 73 -7.42 14.88 10.55
C GLY A 73 -7.72 13.58 9.81
N ASP A 74 -8.15 13.72 8.56
CA ASP A 74 -8.47 12.59 7.68
C ASP A 74 -7.26 12.08 6.87
N VAL A 75 -6.10 12.69 7.04
CA VAL A 75 -4.89 12.37 6.29
C VAL A 75 -3.96 11.49 7.11
N VAL A 76 -3.51 10.41 6.50
CA VAL A 76 -2.54 9.47 7.10
C VAL A 76 -1.38 9.29 6.13
N VAL A 77 -0.16 9.40 6.65
CA VAL A 77 1.05 9.14 5.84
C VAL A 77 1.82 8.00 6.49
N ILE A 78 2.11 6.97 5.70
CA ILE A 78 2.82 5.77 6.13
C ILE A 78 4.02 5.57 5.24
N ARG A 79 5.19 5.35 5.86
CA ARG A 79 6.39 4.93 5.14
C ARG A 79 6.47 3.41 5.16
N TRP A 80 6.50 2.81 3.97
CA TRP A 80 6.58 1.37 3.79
C TRP A 80 7.94 0.94 3.25
N ILE A 81 8.41 -0.19 3.71
CA ILE A 81 9.53 -0.92 3.11
C ILE A 81 9.04 -2.31 2.76
N PHE A 82 9.22 -2.69 1.49
CA PHE A 82 8.90 -4.02 0.99
C PHE A 82 10.18 -4.67 0.48
N ASP A 83 10.40 -5.92 0.87
CA ASP A 83 11.46 -6.75 0.33
C ASP A 83 10.80 -7.97 -0.30
N TYR A 84 11.19 -8.31 -1.53
CA TYR A 84 10.60 -9.44 -2.24
C TYR A 84 11.53 -9.95 -3.33
N VAL A 85 11.17 -11.08 -3.92
CA VAL A 85 11.83 -11.65 -5.09
C VAL A 85 10.89 -11.46 -6.28
N ASP A 86 11.38 -10.85 -7.36
CA ASP A 86 10.59 -10.60 -8.56
C ASP A 86 10.44 -11.85 -9.44
N GLY A 87 9.67 -11.75 -10.54
CA GLY A 87 9.43 -12.86 -11.46
C GLY A 87 10.67 -13.37 -12.19
N GLN A 88 11.80 -12.65 -12.12
CA GLN A 88 13.08 -13.03 -12.71
C GLN A 88 14.07 -13.55 -11.66
N GLY A 89 13.60 -13.79 -10.44
CA GLY A 89 14.43 -14.29 -9.35
C GLY A 89 15.34 -13.25 -8.71
N ARG A 90 15.09 -11.95 -8.95
CA ARG A 90 15.91 -10.87 -8.38
C ARG A 90 15.34 -10.40 -7.05
N ALA A 91 16.21 -10.15 -6.07
CA ALA A 91 15.85 -9.51 -4.81
C ALA A 91 15.62 -8.02 -5.04
N VAL A 92 14.46 -7.53 -4.62
CA VAL A 92 14.08 -6.12 -4.73
C VAL A 92 13.85 -5.56 -3.33
N HIS A 93 14.42 -4.40 -3.06
CA HIS A 93 14.16 -3.60 -1.87
C HIS A 93 13.45 -2.34 -2.33
N PHE A 94 12.23 -2.14 -1.83
CA PHE A 94 11.33 -1.09 -2.33
C PHE A 94 10.84 -0.25 -1.16
N GLU A 95 11.00 1.07 -1.28
CA GLU A 95 10.54 2.02 -0.29
C GLU A 95 9.53 2.98 -0.92
N GLU A 96 8.45 3.28 -0.19
CA GLU A 96 7.44 4.22 -0.63
C GLU A 96 6.82 4.99 0.53
N LEU A 97 6.21 6.15 0.21
CA LEU A 97 5.30 6.83 1.09
C LEU A 97 3.88 6.64 0.56
N ALA A 98 2.97 6.20 1.44
CA ALA A 98 1.55 6.15 1.14
C ALA A 98 0.88 7.36 1.76
N TYR A 99 0.28 8.20 0.94
CA TYR A 99 -0.51 9.35 1.36
C TYR A 99 -1.97 8.97 1.24
N GLN A 100 -2.67 8.87 2.37
CA GLN A 100 -4.04 8.38 2.42
C GLN A 100 -4.97 9.46 2.90
N ARG A 101 -6.15 9.54 2.27
CA ARG A 101 -7.28 10.27 2.82
C ARG A 101 -8.37 9.27 3.21
N TRP A 102 -8.80 9.37 4.45
CA TRP A 102 -9.81 8.50 5.03
C TRP A 102 -11.17 9.18 5.07
N ALA A 103 -12.23 8.40 4.94
CA ALA A 103 -13.60 8.80 5.21
C ALA A 103 -14.09 7.90 6.35
N GLY A 104 -14.13 8.43 7.58
CA GLY A 104 -14.38 7.62 8.78
C GLY A 104 -13.28 6.55 8.93
N ASP A 105 -13.69 5.29 9.00
CA ASP A 105 -12.79 4.16 9.19
C ASP A 105 -12.34 3.51 7.88
N HIS A 106 -12.56 4.17 6.74
CA HIS A 106 -12.22 3.61 5.43
C HIS A 106 -11.34 4.56 4.63
N ILE A 107 -10.40 3.99 3.90
CA ILE A 107 -9.53 4.73 2.98
C ILE A 107 -10.32 5.06 1.72
N LEU A 108 -10.40 6.35 1.40
CA LEU A 108 -11.09 6.84 0.21
C LEU A 108 -10.14 7.06 -0.95
N GLU A 109 -8.96 7.61 -0.68
CA GLU A 109 -7.94 7.86 -1.70
C GLU A 109 -6.58 7.50 -1.13
N GLU A 110 -5.74 6.86 -1.96
CA GLU A 110 -4.37 6.56 -1.58
C GLU A 110 -3.46 6.87 -2.77
N GLN A 111 -2.40 7.65 -2.50
CA GLN A 111 -1.37 7.95 -3.49
C GLN A 111 -0.03 7.49 -2.95
N PHE A 112 0.68 6.72 -3.78
CA PHE A 112 2.00 6.22 -3.45
C PHE A 112 3.06 7.08 -4.14
N PHE A 113 4.06 7.49 -3.38
CA PHE A 113 5.19 8.27 -3.88
C PHE A 113 6.45 7.44 -3.74
N TYR A 114 7.08 7.12 -4.85
CA TYR A 114 8.28 6.30 -4.87
C TYR A 114 9.09 6.54 -6.13
N ASP A 115 10.36 6.15 -6.08
CA ASP A 115 11.25 6.16 -7.25
C ASP A 115 11.06 4.85 -8.02
N PRO A 116 10.54 4.89 -9.27
CA PRO A 116 10.40 3.69 -10.09
C PRO A 116 11.74 3.05 -10.45
N GLY A 117 12.86 3.78 -10.30
CA GLY A 117 14.20 3.24 -10.48
C GLY A 117 14.53 2.06 -9.56
N GLN A 118 13.80 1.92 -8.45
CA GLN A 118 13.97 0.80 -7.52
C GLN A 118 13.67 -0.56 -8.15
N PHE A 119 12.87 -0.59 -9.21
CA PHE A 119 12.52 -1.83 -9.91
C PHE A 119 13.56 -2.26 -10.95
N LYS A 120 14.55 -1.42 -11.25
CA LYS A 120 15.57 -1.74 -12.24
C LYS A 120 16.60 -2.68 -11.63
N ALA A 121 17.08 -3.61 -12.47
CA ALA A 121 18.19 -4.45 -12.09
C ALA A 121 19.40 -3.58 -11.75
N ARG A 122 19.97 -3.79 -10.58
CA ARG A 122 21.25 -3.17 -10.21
C ARG A 122 22.34 -3.94 -10.91
N ALA A 123 23.17 -3.19 -11.64
CA ALA A 123 24.34 -3.75 -12.30
C ALA A 123 25.37 -4.21 -11.23
#